data_796b02059d585edc5e186453be6da314
#
_entry.id   796b02059d585edc5e186453be6da314
#
_cell.length_a   1.000
_cell.length_b   1.000
_cell.length_c   1.000
_cell.angle_alpha   90.00
_cell.angle_beta   90.00
_cell.angle_gamma   90.00
#
_symmetry.space_group_name_H-M   'P 1'
#
loop_
_entity.id
_entity.type
_entity.pdbx_description
1 polymer ?
#
loop_
_entity_poly.entity_id
_entity_poly.type
_entity_poly.pdbx_seq_one_letter_code
_entity_poly.pdbx_strand_id
1 'polypeptide(L)'
;MATDQSAFVIVGGGQAGAWVARTLRSEGYQGRVLLIGEESHWPYERPPLSKTVLLGAGDDEGALLTAEQASALNIELWLGQRVIQIDRAAKRVTCADGRSAAYDKLFLTTGSRPRELPLAAEAPPDRIHYLRTRADAARLRSALRSSRRLLVLGGGWIGLEVAASASKLGVQVTVLEAAPRVCARSVASHVSTYLQGLHASHGVEIRLAAAVTALSAVGRGLAAALDDGSVFAADHVLIGIGVLPNVQLAESCGLAVDNGVVVDASGRTSDPDIYAAGDATNHFSRFAGKHVRLESWANAQGQAIVAAQAALGKAVAYDEVPWVWSDQFDVNFQIAGFPDQATGVLTRGEPSAGSGCWLMLDAAGAVVGAVAVNAPRELRGVRKAMQSGDPIDLSAWSRLAAA
;
A
#
# COMPACT_ATOMS: atom_id res chain seq x y z
N MET A 1 9.02 -38.47 21.11
CA MET A 1 7.69 -37.83 21.02
C MET A 1 7.96 -36.33 21.01
N ALA A 2 7.83 -35.68 19.84
CA ALA A 2 7.91 -34.23 19.78
C ALA A 2 6.70 -33.70 20.58
N THR A 3 6.96 -32.96 21.63
CA THR A 3 5.93 -32.22 22.37
C THR A 3 5.19 -31.36 21.33
N ASP A 4 3.88 -31.56 21.25
CA ASP A 4 2.94 -30.79 20.44
C ASP A 4 2.96 -29.35 20.95
N GLN A 5 3.99 -28.58 20.53
CA GLN A 5 4.10 -27.19 20.92
C GLN A 5 3.13 -26.41 20.05
N SER A 6 2.22 -25.70 20.70
CA SER A 6 1.33 -24.72 20.05
C SER A 6 2.09 -23.93 18.97
N ALA A 7 1.56 -23.93 17.75
CA ALA A 7 2.22 -23.33 16.59
C ALA A 7 1.35 -22.22 15.99
N PHE A 8 1.90 -21.02 15.87
CA PHE A 8 1.29 -19.91 15.15
C PHE A 8 2.00 -19.75 13.80
N VAL A 9 1.25 -19.88 12.73
CA VAL A 9 1.76 -19.82 11.35
C VAL A 9 1.29 -18.54 10.69
N ILE A 10 2.21 -17.84 10.04
CA ILE A 10 1.99 -16.57 9.35
C ILE A 10 2.28 -16.78 7.87
N VAL A 11 1.29 -16.53 7.01
CA VAL A 11 1.41 -16.65 5.56
C VAL A 11 1.46 -15.27 4.93
N GLY A 12 2.66 -14.89 4.49
CA GLY A 12 2.98 -13.59 3.89
C GLY A 12 4.12 -12.89 4.63
N GLY A 13 5.28 -12.74 3.98
CA GLY A 13 6.51 -12.14 4.54
C GLY A 13 6.61 -10.62 4.33
N GLY A 14 5.49 -9.89 4.33
CA GLY A 14 5.47 -8.43 4.21
C GLY A 14 5.38 -7.71 5.56
N GLN A 15 5.00 -6.43 5.51
CA GLN A 15 4.79 -5.54 6.67
C GLN A 15 3.95 -6.21 7.75
N ALA A 16 2.73 -6.62 7.41
CA ALA A 16 1.81 -7.21 8.38
C ALA A 16 2.36 -8.51 8.99
N GLY A 17 2.95 -9.41 8.18
CA GLY A 17 3.52 -10.66 8.70
C GLY A 17 4.66 -10.45 9.68
N ALA A 18 5.57 -9.51 9.39
CA ALA A 18 6.66 -9.15 10.31
C ALA A 18 6.11 -8.61 11.63
N TRP A 19 5.09 -7.73 11.59
CA TRP A 19 4.49 -7.17 12.79
C TRP A 19 3.69 -8.20 13.60
N VAL A 20 2.99 -9.14 12.96
CA VAL A 20 2.39 -10.29 13.68
C VAL A 20 3.47 -11.05 14.43
N ALA A 21 4.55 -11.47 13.77
CA ALA A 21 5.62 -12.28 14.37
C ALA A 21 6.30 -11.56 15.54
N ARG A 22 6.63 -10.27 15.37
CA ARG A 22 7.25 -9.45 16.42
C ARG A 22 6.31 -9.23 17.59
N THR A 23 5.02 -8.95 17.33
CA THR A 23 4.02 -8.74 18.38
C THR A 23 3.80 -9.98 19.20
N LEU A 24 3.69 -11.17 18.59
CA LEU A 24 3.58 -12.42 19.32
C LEU A 24 4.71 -12.58 20.34
N ARG A 25 5.95 -12.26 19.95
CA ARG A 25 7.10 -12.35 20.84
C ARG A 25 7.13 -11.27 21.93
N SER A 26 6.82 -10.03 21.58
CA SER A 26 6.75 -8.94 22.56
C SER A 26 5.62 -9.12 23.59
N GLU A 27 4.56 -9.83 23.21
CA GLU A 27 3.44 -10.21 24.08
C GLU A 27 3.71 -11.50 24.88
N GLY A 28 4.91 -12.07 24.78
CA GLY A 28 5.36 -13.20 25.59
C GLY A 28 4.97 -14.59 25.10
N TYR A 29 4.47 -14.75 23.87
CA TYR A 29 4.16 -16.07 23.32
C TYR A 29 5.42 -16.92 23.16
N GLN A 30 5.45 -18.11 23.79
CA GLN A 30 6.62 -18.99 23.85
C GLN A 30 6.54 -20.17 22.84
N GLY A 31 5.36 -20.42 22.24
CA GLY A 31 5.17 -21.47 21.26
C GLY A 31 5.92 -21.21 19.94
N ARG A 32 5.84 -22.14 19.01
CA ARG A 32 6.44 -22.00 17.69
C ARG A 32 5.80 -20.85 16.93
N VAL A 33 6.61 -19.95 16.35
CA VAL A 33 6.19 -18.93 15.38
C VAL A 33 6.90 -19.20 14.07
N LEU A 34 6.12 -19.50 13.02
CA LEU A 34 6.62 -19.73 11.66
C LEU A 34 6.06 -18.66 10.72
N LEU A 35 6.96 -17.93 10.05
CA LEU A 35 6.60 -17.00 8.99
C LEU A 35 7.01 -17.58 7.64
N ILE A 36 6.05 -17.67 6.71
CA ILE A 36 6.24 -18.22 5.35
C ILE A 36 6.10 -17.07 4.36
N GLY A 37 7.16 -16.77 3.61
CA GLY A 37 7.21 -15.70 2.61
C GLY A 37 7.50 -16.24 1.21
N GLU A 38 6.76 -15.75 0.19
CA GLU A 38 6.98 -16.14 -1.21
C GLU A 38 8.28 -15.53 -1.76
N GLU A 39 8.63 -14.32 -1.34
CA GLU A 39 9.90 -13.69 -1.71
C GLU A 39 11.06 -14.33 -0.94
N SER A 40 12.24 -14.43 -1.56
CA SER A 40 13.46 -14.93 -0.92
C SER A 40 14.15 -13.89 -0.02
N HIS A 41 13.61 -12.69 0.03
CA HIS A 41 14.08 -11.59 0.88
C HIS A 41 13.46 -11.65 2.28
N TRP A 42 14.18 -11.12 3.29
CA TRP A 42 13.60 -10.84 4.61
C TRP A 42 12.36 -9.96 4.48
N PRO A 43 11.42 -10.01 5.43
CA PRO A 43 10.34 -9.04 5.50
C PRO A 43 10.87 -7.60 5.50
N TYR A 44 10.29 -6.76 4.67
CA TYR A 44 10.73 -5.38 4.45
C TYR A 44 9.55 -4.44 4.18
N GLU A 45 9.80 -3.14 4.36
CA GLU A 45 8.87 -2.05 4.05
C GLU A 45 8.81 -1.79 2.54
N ARG A 46 7.60 -1.68 1.99
CA ARG A 46 7.42 -1.42 0.55
C ARG A 46 7.52 0.07 0.16
N PRO A 47 7.19 1.07 1.03
CA PRO A 47 7.28 2.47 0.65
C PRO A 47 8.63 2.94 0.11
N PRO A 48 9.79 2.41 0.52
CA PRO A 48 11.08 2.76 -0.08
C PRO A 48 11.26 2.34 -1.55
N LEU A 49 10.49 1.35 -2.03
CA LEU A 49 10.66 0.77 -3.38
C LEU A 49 10.48 1.79 -4.51
N SER A 50 9.54 2.73 -4.38
CA SER A 50 9.29 3.81 -5.35
C SER A 50 10.20 5.04 -5.15
N LYS A 51 10.98 5.07 -4.07
CA LYS A 51 11.75 6.23 -3.59
C LYS A 51 13.24 5.91 -3.48
N THR A 52 13.74 5.71 -2.26
CA THR A 52 15.17 5.54 -1.96
C THR A 52 15.77 4.31 -2.64
N VAL A 53 15.05 3.17 -2.67
CA VAL A 53 15.51 1.95 -3.36
C VAL A 53 15.62 2.19 -4.87
N LEU A 54 14.64 2.87 -5.47
CA LEU A 54 14.68 3.19 -6.91
C LEU A 54 15.81 4.16 -7.22
N LEU A 55 16.13 5.08 -6.30
CA LEU A 55 17.24 6.04 -6.42
C LEU A 55 18.62 5.42 -6.11
N GLY A 56 18.69 4.18 -5.63
CA GLY A 56 19.96 3.48 -5.45
C GLY A 56 20.35 3.17 -4.01
N ALA A 57 19.44 3.31 -3.03
CA ALA A 57 19.69 2.82 -1.68
C ALA A 57 19.95 1.30 -1.67
N GLY A 58 20.66 0.84 -0.63
CA GLY A 58 21.10 -0.54 -0.50
C GLY A 58 19.96 -1.55 -0.35
N ASP A 59 20.31 -2.82 -0.48
CA ASP A 59 19.35 -3.92 -0.49
C ASP A 59 18.68 -4.16 0.89
N ASP A 60 19.25 -3.65 1.98
CA ASP A 60 18.69 -3.77 3.34
C ASP A 60 17.75 -2.60 3.72
N GLU A 61 17.55 -1.64 2.81
CA GLU A 61 16.65 -0.51 3.07
C GLU A 61 15.26 -0.98 3.48
N GLY A 62 14.79 -0.53 4.64
CA GLY A 62 13.48 -0.89 5.16
C GLY A 62 13.34 -2.33 5.69
N ALA A 63 14.42 -3.03 6.03
CA ALA A 63 14.34 -4.37 6.62
C ALA A 63 13.56 -4.36 7.94
N LEU A 64 12.52 -5.20 8.04
CA LEU A 64 11.63 -5.31 9.21
C LEU A 64 12.01 -6.47 10.14
N LEU A 65 12.54 -7.55 9.57
CA LEU A 65 12.88 -8.76 10.32
C LEU A 65 14.02 -9.46 9.60
N THR A 66 15.27 -9.17 9.97
CA THR A 66 16.46 -9.85 9.41
C THR A 66 16.62 -11.26 9.99
N ALA A 67 17.52 -12.07 9.44
CA ALA A 67 17.83 -13.41 9.95
C ALA A 67 18.27 -13.37 11.41
N GLU A 68 19.15 -12.41 11.76
CA GLU A 68 19.65 -12.22 13.11
C GLU A 68 18.53 -11.85 14.08
N GLN A 69 17.64 -10.94 13.67
CA GLN A 69 16.49 -10.54 14.47
C GLN A 69 15.50 -11.71 14.64
N ALA A 70 15.23 -12.45 13.57
CA ALA A 70 14.35 -13.62 13.62
C ALA A 70 14.92 -14.70 14.55
N SER A 71 16.23 -14.97 14.47
CA SER A 71 16.93 -15.90 15.35
C SER A 71 16.87 -15.45 16.80
N ALA A 72 17.17 -14.19 17.09
CA ALA A 72 17.12 -13.61 18.44
C ALA A 72 15.71 -13.66 19.06
N LEU A 73 14.67 -13.55 18.21
CA LEU A 73 13.27 -13.63 18.60
C LEU A 73 12.71 -15.05 18.54
N ASN A 74 13.51 -16.06 18.19
CA ASN A 74 13.05 -17.45 17.99
C ASN A 74 11.87 -17.55 17.00
N ILE A 75 11.95 -16.82 15.87
CA ILE A 75 10.98 -16.85 14.76
C ILE A 75 11.60 -17.67 13.63
N GLU A 76 10.89 -18.72 13.21
CA GLU A 76 11.28 -19.55 12.07
C GLU A 76 10.84 -18.86 10.77
N LEU A 77 11.74 -18.77 9.78
CA LEU A 77 11.46 -18.17 8.48
C LEU A 77 11.56 -19.24 7.36
N TRP A 78 10.48 -19.38 6.60
CA TRP A 78 10.49 -20.09 5.33
C TRP A 78 10.36 -19.08 4.19
N LEU A 79 11.49 -18.62 3.68
CA LEU A 79 11.56 -17.66 2.59
C LEU A 79 11.65 -18.36 1.24
N GLY A 80 11.19 -17.71 0.16
CA GLY A 80 11.08 -18.29 -1.16
C GLY A 80 10.04 -19.43 -1.23
N GLN A 81 9.05 -19.41 -0.32
CA GLN A 81 8.05 -20.45 -0.20
C GLN A 81 6.65 -19.91 -0.37
N ARG A 82 5.98 -20.38 -1.41
CA ARG A 82 4.58 -20.03 -1.67
C ARG A 82 3.65 -21.05 -1.06
N VAL A 83 2.78 -20.61 -0.13
CA VAL A 83 1.67 -21.44 0.36
C VAL A 83 0.61 -21.53 -0.74
N ILE A 84 0.18 -22.76 -1.04
CA ILE A 84 -0.79 -23.04 -2.11
C ILE A 84 -2.10 -23.63 -1.59
N GLN A 85 -2.12 -24.14 -0.36
CA GLN A 85 -3.29 -24.78 0.22
C GLN A 85 -3.38 -24.55 1.73
N ILE A 86 -4.62 -24.37 2.21
CA ILE A 86 -4.99 -24.36 3.63
C ILE A 86 -6.03 -25.45 3.83
N ASP A 87 -5.72 -26.45 4.65
CA ASP A 87 -6.68 -27.43 5.15
C ASP A 87 -7.12 -27.01 6.55
N ARG A 88 -8.32 -26.46 6.64
CA ARG A 88 -8.89 -25.96 7.90
C ARG A 88 -9.25 -27.08 8.88
N ALA A 89 -9.69 -28.24 8.35
CA ALA A 89 -10.07 -29.38 9.18
C ALA A 89 -8.84 -30.03 9.82
N ALA A 90 -7.75 -30.19 9.06
CA ALA A 90 -6.48 -30.71 9.55
C ALA A 90 -5.61 -29.61 10.20
N LYS A 91 -6.02 -28.34 10.19
CA LYS A 91 -5.25 -27.18 10.63
C LYS A 91 -3.82 -27.19 10.06
N ARG A 92 -3.70 -27.23 8.74
CA ARG A 92 -2.42 -27.38 8.04
C ARG A 92 -2.33 -26.46 6.83
N VAL A 93 -1.17 -25.86 6.64
CA VAL A 93 -0.81 -25.17 5.39
C VAL A 93 0.17 -26.03 4.61
N THR A 94 0.11 -25.95 3.27
CA THR A 94 1.02 -26.66 2.35
C THR A 94 1.64 -25.68 1.37
N CYS A 95 2.97 -25.75 1.22
CA CYS A 95 3.75 -24.97 0.27
C CYS A 95 3.85 -25.67 -1.09
N ALA A 96 4.21 -24.90 -2.12
CA ALA A 96 4.36 -25.41 -3.50
C ALA A 96 5.47 -26.45 -3.65
N ASP A 97 6.48 -26.46 -2.78
CA ASP A 97 7.55 -27.47 -2.74
C ASP A 97 7.18 -28.75 -1.96
N GLY A 98 5.95 -28.84 -1.46
CA GLY A 98 5.44 -29.99 -0.70
C GLY A 98 5.67 -29.90 0.82
N ARG A 99 6.44 -28.92 1.33
CA ARG A 99 6.53 -28.68 2.77
C ARG A 99 5.18 -28.29 3.33
N SER A 100 4.91 -28.75 4.57
CA SER A 100 3.68 -28.40 5.25
C SER A 100 3.92 -28.09 6.72
N ALA A 101 3.06 -27.25 7.30
CA ALA A 101 3.10 -26.91 8.72
C ALA A 101 1.69 -26.99 9.32
N ALA A 102 1.57 -27.61 10.50
CA ALA A 102 0.37 -27.56 11.31
C ALA A 102 0.33 -26.24 12.08
N TYR A 103 -0.89 -25.76 12.41
CA TYR A 103 -1.10 -24.54 13.16
C TYR A 103 -2.21 -24.68 14.20
N ASP A 104 -2.09 -23.97 15.31
CA ASP A 104 -3.21 -23.68 16.21
C ASP A 104 -3.90 -22.38 15.82
N LYS A 105 -3.11 -21.40 15.41
CA LYS A 105 -3.59 -20.14 14.83
C LYS A 105 -2.85 -19.84 13.53
N LEU A 106 -3.60 -19.35 12.55
CA LEU A 106 -3.11 -18.97 11.23
C LEU A 106 -3.34 -17.49 10.99
N PHE A 107 -2.34 -16.80 10.44
CA PHE A 107 -2.45 -15.39 10.04
C PHE A 107 -2.27 -15.27 8.53
N LEU A 108 -3.26 -14.72 7.84
CA LEU A 108 -3.22 -14.41 6.42
C LEU A 108 -2.78 -12.96 6.24
N THR A 109 -1.52 -12.77 5.88
CA THR A 109 -0.91 -11.47 5.62
C THR A 109 -0.39 -11.38 4.19
N THR A 110 -1.16 -11.95 3.27
CA THR A 110 -0.83 -12.16 1.85
C THR A 110 -0.74 -10.86 1.04
N GLY A 111 -1.26 -9.76 1.59
CA GLY A 111 -1.16 -8.43 0.98
C GLY A 111 -1.91 -8.31 -0.35
N SER A 112 -1.32 -7.59 -1.29
CA SER A 112 -1.91 -7.29 -2.60
C SER A 112 -0.87 -7.42 -3.71
N ARG A 113 -1.35 -7.56 -4.96
CA ARG A 113 -0.55 -7.58 -6.19
C ARG A 113 -0.98 -6.46 -7.14
N PRO A 114 -0.09 -5.97 -8.02
CA PRO A 114 -0.47 -5.01 -9.04
C PRO A 114 -1.62 -5.52 -9.90
N ARG A 115 -2.51 -4.61 -10.30
CA ARG A 115 -3.49 -4.88 -11.34
C ARG A 115 -2.77 -4.91 -12.67
N GLU A 116 -2.85 -6.03 -13.37
CA GLU A 116 -2.29 -6.17 -14.70
C GLU A 116 -3.16 -5.43 -15.73
N LEU A 117 -2.52 -4.84 -16.72
CA LEU A 117 -3.19 -4.24 -17.86
C LEU A 117 -3.19 -5.27 -19.00
N PRO A 118 -4.34 -5.78 -19.46
CA PRO A 118 -4.40 -6.80 -20.52
C PRO A 118 -3.65 -6.40 -21.80
N LEU A 119 -3.72 -5.13 -22.19
CA LEU A 119 -3.01 -4.59 -23.36
C LEU A 119 -1.47 -4.74 -23.28
N ALA A 120 -0.92 -4.90 -22.07
CA ALA A 120 0.51 -5.07 -21.87
C ALA A 120 1.01 -6.45 -22.35
N ALA A 121 0.12 -7.44 -22.51
CA ALA A 121 0.49 -8.77 -23.01
C ALA A 121 0.97 -8.76 -24.47
N GLU A 122 0.60 -7.74 -25.24
CA GLU A 122 0.99 -7.57 -26.65
C GLU A 122 2.32 -6.79 -26.81
N ALA A 123 2.84 -6.25 -25.72
CA ALA A 123 4.05 -5.44 -25.70
C ALA A 123 5.29 -6.27 -25.28
N PRO A 124 6.52 -5.86 -25.63
CA PRO A 124 7.73 -6.52 -25.17
C PRO A 124 7.81 -6.55 -23.64
N PRO A 125 7.89 -7.74 -22.99
CA PRO A 125 7.78 -7.87 -21.55
C PRO A 125 8.94 -7.22 -20.78
N ASP A 126 10.12 -7.08 -21.39
CA ASP A 126 11.28 -6.41 -20.83
C ASP A 126 11.13 -4.88 -20.77
N ARG A 127 10.10 -4.33 -21.42
CA ARG A 127 9.78 -2.89 -21.46
C ARG A 127 8.61 -2.53 -20.55
N ILE A 128 7.89 -3.52 -20.02
CA ILE A 128 6.73 -3.33 -19.15
C ILE A 128 7.15 -3.58 -17.71
N HIS A 129 6.83 -2.64 -16.83
CA HIS A 129 7.14 -2.69 -15.43
C HIS A 129 5.90 -2.55 -14.55
N TYR A 130 5.87 -3.30 -13.49
CA TYR A 130 5.02 -3.12 -12.32
C TYR A 130 5.94 -2.88 -11.13
N LEU A 131 5.43 -2.29 -10.05
CA LEU A 131 6.24 -2.05 -8.86
C LEU A 131 5.50 -2.56 -7.61
N ARG A 132 5.96 -3.67 -7.08
CA ARG A 132 5.46 -4.25 -5.83
C ARG A 132 6.54 -4.89 -4.98
N THR A 133 7.56 -5.49 -5.61
CA THR A 133 8.61 -6.26 -4.97
C THR A 133 9.99 -5.61 -5.14
N ARG A 134 10.98 -6.05 -4.33
CA ARG A 134 12.38 -5.64 -4.53
C ARG A 134 12.89 -6.00 -5.93
N ALA A 135 12.50 -7.18 -6.43
CA ALA A 135 12.85 -7.59 -7.78
C ALA A 135 12.28 -6.65 -8.85
N ASP A 136 11.04 -6.16 -8.66
CA ASP A 136 10.45 -5.17 -9.55
C ASP A 136 11.23 -3.84 -9.50
N ALA A 137 11.54 -3.37 -8.29
CA ALA A 137 12.31 -2.13 -8.12
C ALA A 137 13.72 -2.24 -8.76
N ALA A 138 14.38 -3.38 -8.61
CA ALA A 138 15.69 -3.62 -9.23
C ALA A 138 15.61 -3.61 -10.76
N ARG A 139 14.60 -4.28 -11.34
CA ARG A 139 14.36 -4.27 -12.80
C ARG A 139 14.07 -2.87 -13.31
N LEU A 140 13.14 -2.15 -12.65
CA LEU A 140 12.79 -0.78 -13.03
C LEU A 140 14.00 0.16 -12.90
N ARG A 141 14.75 0.10 -11.80
CA ARG A 141 15.96 0.89 -11.60
C ARG A 141 17.00 0.64 -12.71
N SER A 142 17.21 -0.63 -13.10
CA SER A 142 18.11 -0.99 -14.20
C SER A 142 17.64 -0.39 -15.53
N ALA A 143 16.34 -0.47 -15.81
CA ALA A 143 15.74 0.12 -17.00
C ALA A 143 15.91 1.65 -17.02
N LEU A 144 15.63 2.36 -15.93
CA LEU A 144 15.73 3.82 -15.85
C LEU A 144 17.14 4.36 -16.08
N ARG A 145 18.21 3.59 -15.71
CA ARG A 145 19.59 4.00 -15.93
C ARG A 145 19.98 4.14 -17.41
N SER A 146 19.30 3.44 -18.30
CA SER A 146 19.54 3.45 -19.75
C SER A 146 18.41 4.13 -20.54
N SER A 147 17.35 4.55 -19.88
CA SER A 147 16.18 5.18 -20.49
C SER A 147 16.33 6.69 -20.63
N ARG A 148 15.76 7.23 -21.69
CA ARG A 148 15.56 8.65 -21.86
C ARG A 148 14.13 9.05 -21.54
N ARG A 149 13.17 8.16 -21.78
CA ARG A 149 11.73 8.42 -21.63
C ARG A 149 11.05 7.27 -20.90
N LEU A 150 10.30 7.61 -19.85
CA LEU A 150 9.42 6.71 -19.12
C LEU A 150 7.97 7.16 -19.31
N LEU A 151 7.11 6.23 -19.69
CA LEU A 151 5.67 6.41 -19.63
C LEU A 151 5.13 5.75 -18.35
N VAL A 152 4.32 6.48 -17.58
CA VAL A 152 3.64 5.98 -16.39
C VAL A 152 2.15 5.92 -16.66
N LEU A 153 1.56 4.73 -16.61
CA LEU A 153 0.12 4.53 -16.73
C LEU A 153 -0.50 4.48 -15.34
N GLY A 154 -1.27 5.52 -15.01
CA GLY A 154 -1.91 5.72 -13.73
C GLY A 154 -1.26 6.82 -12.86
N GLY A 155 -2.01 7.87 -12.60
CA GLY A 155 -1.65 9.02 -11.77
C GLY A 155 -2.03 8.84 -10.30
N GLY A 156 -1.95 7.60 -9.76
CA GLY A 156 -2.07 7.31 -8.34
C GLY A 156 -0.75 7.57 -7.60
N TRP A 157 -0.75 7.35 -6.26
CA TRP A 157 0.42 7.64 -5.41
C TRP A 157 1.71 6.99 -5.90
N ILE A 158 1.70 5.68 -6.20
CA ILE A 158 2.89 4.95 -6.64
C ILE A 158 3.37 5.45 -8.02
N GLY A 159 2.43 5.69 -8.95
CA GLY A 159 2.78 6.25 -10.26
C GLY A 159 3.47 7.60 -10.15
N LEU A 160 2.94 8.50 -9.32
CA LEU A 160 3.52 9.82 -9.09
C LEU A 160 4.86 9.75 -8.34
N GLU A 161 5.01 8.86 -7.34
CA GLU A 161 6.30 8.65 -6.65
C GLU A 161 7.39 8.17 -7.60
N VAL A 162 7.06 7.21 -8.49
CA VAL A 162 8.00 6.75 -9.52
C VAL A 162 8.30 7.84 -10.52
N ALA A 163 7.29 8.63 -10.93
CA ALA A 163 7.49 9.77 -11.81
C ALA A 163 8.47 10.79 -11.21
N ALA A 164 8.31 11.11 -9.91
CA ALA A 164 9.23 11.98 -9.18
C ALA A 164 10.65 11.39 -9.10
N SER A 165 10.77 10.10 -8.80
CA SER A 165 12.07 9.42 -8.71
C SER A 165 12.78 9.33 -10.07
N ALA A 166 12.04 8.99 -11.14
CA ALA A 166 12.59 8.92 -12.50
C ALA A 166 13.03 10.30 -13.03
N SER A 167 12.24 11.36 -12.74
CA SER A 167 12.62 12.73 -13.06
C SER A 167 13.92 13.14 -12.36
N LYS A 168 14.10 12.80 -11.06
CA LYS A 168 15.36 13.02 -10.33
C LYS A 168 16.56 12.30 -10.96
N LEU A 169 16.33 11.18 -11.64
CA LEU A 169 17.36 10.44 -12.38
C LEU A 169 17.62 11.02 -13.79
N GLY A 170 16.97 12.12 -14.17
CA GLY A 170 17.11 12.78 -15.46
C GLY A 170 16.32 12.11 -16.60
N VAL A 171 15.38 11.23 -16.29
CA VAL A 171 14.48 10.61 -17.27
C VAL A 171 13.32 11.53 -17.54
N GLN A 172 13.00 11.78 -18.82
CA GLN A 172 11.78 12.48 -19.22
C GLN A 172 10.56 11.60 -18.91
N VAL A 173 9.60 12.12 -18.15
CA VAL A 173 8.44 11.34 -17.69
C VAL A 173 7.14 11.94 -18.23
N THR A 174 6.30 11.08 -18.78
CA THR A 174 4.90 11.40 -19.08
C THR A 174 4.00 10.45 -18.28
N VAL A 175 3.04 11.01 -17.53
CA VAL A 175 2.02 10.26 -16.79
C VAL A 175 0.72 10.34 -17.57
N LEU A 176 0.13 9.19 -17.88
CA LEU A 176 -1.20 9.07 -18.48
C LEU A 176 -2.19 8.58 -17.42
N GLU A 177 -3.16 9.40 -17.09
CA GLU A 177 -4.22 9.11 -16.13
C GLU A 177 -5.58 9.10 -16.82
N ALA A 178 -6.29 7.98 -16.77
CA ALA A 178 -7.60 7.82 -17.41
C ALA A 178 -8.70 8.64 -16.71
N ALA A 179 -8.53 8.93 -15.40
CA ALA A 179 -9.45 9.78 -14.66
C ALA A 179 -9.23 11.28 -14.99
N PRO A 180 -10.22 12.15 -14.69
CA PRO A 180 -10.11 13.60 -14.93
C PRO A 180 -9.15 14.30 -13.96
N ARG A 181 -8.57 13.62 -12.98
CA ARG A 181 -7.57 14.16 -12.04
C ARG A 181 -6.71 13.08 -11.42
N VAL A 182 -5.49 13.40 -11.02
CA VAL A 182 -4.59 12.47 -10.30
C VAL A 182 -5.10 12.19 -8.90
N CYS A 183 -4.79 11.02 -8.36
CA CYS A 183 -5.19 10.55 -7.02
C CYS A 183 -6.71 10.70 -6.74
N ALA A 184 -7.55 10.62 -7.76
CA ALA A 184 -8.99 10.93 -7.70
C ALA A 184 -9.76 10.15 -6.62
N ARG A 185 -9.30 8.94 -6.27
CA ARG A 185 -9.92 8.07 -5.26
C ARG A 185 -9.43 8.32 -3.83
N SER A 186 -8.47 9.22 -3.64
CA SER A 186 -7.77 9.36 -2.36
C SER A 186 -7.83 10.77 -1.79
N VAL A 187 -8.02 11.79 -2.64
CA VAL A 187 -7.97 13.18 -2.23
C VAL A 187 -8.98 14.05 -2.98
N ALA A 188 -9.30 15.21 -2.44
CA ALA A 188 -10.15 16.21 -3.08
C ALA A 188 -9.44 16.92 -4.26
N SER A 189 -10.20 17.64 -5.11
CA SER A 189 -9.73 18.22 -6.37
C SER A 189 -8.55 19.19 -6.22
N HIS A 190 -8.58 20.07 -5.23
CA HIS A 190 -7.51 21.05 -5.00
C HIS A 190 -6.15 20.39 -4.64
N VAL A 191 -6.17 19.23 -3.96
CA VAL A 191 -4.95 18.44 -3.71
C VAL A 191 -4.43 17.83 -5.01
N SER A 192 -5.33 17.34 -5.87
CA SER A 192 -4.96 16.85 -7.21
C SER A 192 -4.31 17.96 -8.05
N THR A 193 -4.88 19.18 -8.01
CA THR A 193 -4.33 20.36 -8.70
C THR A 193 -2.93 20.71 -8.18
N TYR A 194 -2.75 20.68 -6.86
CA TYR A 194 -1.42 20.89 -6.26
C TYR A 194 -0.39 19.85 -6.73
N LEU A 195 -0.75 18.57 -6.71
CA LEU A 195 0.11 17.47 -7.20
C LEU A 195 0.50 17.66 -8.67
N GLN A 196 -0.45 18.06 -9.52
CA GLN A 196 -0.18 18.35 -10.93
C GLN A 196 0.81 19.49 -11.10
N GLY A 197 0.61 20.60 -10.36
CA GLY A 197 1.51 21.75 -10.37
C GLY A 197 2.91 21.39 -9.89
N LEU A 198 3.03 20.59 -8.83
CA LEU A 198 4.31 20.11 -8.31
C LEU A 198 5.06 19.29 -9.37
N HIS A 199 4.40 18.34 -10.02
CA HIS A 199 5.00 17.53 -11.05
C HIS A 199 5.39 18.34 -12.29
N ALA A 200 4.52 19.24 -12.74
CA ALA A 200 4.79 20.14 -13.87
C ALA A 200 6.01 21.05 -13.61
N SER A 201 6.16 21.57 -12.39
CA SER A 201 7.33 22.40 -12.02
C SER A 201 8.66 21.64 -12.06
N HIS A 202 8.61 20.30 -12.02
CA HIS A 202 9.77 19.41 -12.15
C HIS A 202 9.87 18.75 -13.54
N GLY A 203 9.14 19.28 -14.54
CA GLY A 203 9.23 18.80 -15.92
C GLY A 203 8.52 17.47 -16.21
N VAL A 204 7.68 16.98 -15.31
CA VAL A 204 6.84 15.81 -15.55
C VAL A 204 5.58 16.23 -16.27
N GLU A 205 5.33 15.67 -17.45
CA GLU A 205 4.09 15.85 -18.19
C GLU A 205 2.98 14.95 -17.64
N ILE A 206 1.82 15.52 -17.31
CA ILE A 206 0.63 14.75 -16.89
C ILE A 206 -0.50 14.98 -17.88
N ARG A 207 -1.00 13.89 -18.45
CA ARG A 207 -2.19 13.87 -19.32
C ARG A 207 -3.34 13.22 -18.57
N LEU A 208 -4.40 13.97 -18.38
CA LEU A 208 -5.63 13.51 -17.73
C LEU A 208 -6.66 13.07 -18.79
N ALA A 209 -7.66 12.30 -18.37
CA ALA A 209 -8.67 11.70 -19.23
C ALA A 209 -8.03 10.97 -20.44
N ALA A 210 -6.85 10.36 -20.21
CA ALA A 210 -6.00 9.74 -21.23
C ALA A 210 -6.08 8.21 -21.10
N ALA A 211 -7.08 7.62 -21.73
CA ALA A 211 -7.28 6.17 -21.74
C ALA A 211 -6.40 5.51 -22.81
N VAL A 212 -5.48 4.64 -22.37
CA VAL A 212 -4.63 3.85 -23.30
C VAL A 212 -5.45 2.73 -23.92
N THR A 213 -5.46 2.67 -25.25
CA THR A 213 -6.21 1.68 -26.05
C THR A 213 -5.30 0.62 -26.66
N ALA A 214 -4.00 0.92 -26.86
CA ALA A 214 -3.02 -0.05 -27.35
C ALA A 214 -1.61 0.27 -26.82
N LEU A 215 -0.83 -0.80 -26.65
CA LEU A 215 0.61 -0.74 -26.42
C LEU A 215 1.31 -1.55 -27.52
N SER A 216 2.23 -0.96 -28.25
CA SER A 216 2.92 -1.63 -29.36
C SER A 216 4.43 -1.38 -29.31
N ALA A 217 5.22 -2.32 -29.83
CA ALA A 217 6.66 -2.13 -29.98
C ALA A 217 6.95 -1.11 -31.12
N VAL A 218 7.82 -0.15 -30.85
CA VAL A 218 8.29 0.82 -31.85
C VAL A 218 9.81 0.97 -31.73
N GLY A 219 10.53 0.48 -32.73
CA GLY A 219 12.00 0.46 -32.69
C GLY A 219 12.53 -0.33 -31.50
N ARG A 220 13.27 0.34 -30.61
CA ARG A 220 13.77 -0.24 -29.35
C ARG A 220 12.90 0.08 -28.13
N GLY A 221 11.77 0.77 -28.32
CA GLY A 221 10.87 1.20 -27.25
C GLY A 221 9.45 0.75 -27.49
N LEU A 222 8.51 1.50 -26.92
CA LEU A 222 7.07 1.29 -26.97
C LEU A 222 6.35 2.54 -27.41
N ALA A 223 5.17 2.37 -27.97
CA ALA A 223 4.18 3.43 -28.19
C ALA A 223 2.87 3.06 -27.49
N ALA A 224 2.30 4.00 -26.77
CA ALA A 224 0.95 3.94 -26.22
C ALA A 224 0.02 4.80 -27.09
N ALA A 225 -1.01 4.20 -27.65
CA ALA A 225 -2.08 4.91 -28.35
C ALA A 225 -3.22 5.20 -27.37
N LEU A 226 -3.80 6.39 -27.47
CA LEU A 226 -4.94 6.81 -26.67
C LEU A 226 -6.24 6.76 -27.51
N ASP A 227 -7.37 6.87 -26.83
CA ASP A 227 -8.70 6.90 -27.43
C ASP A 227 -8.97 8.17 -28.26
N ASP A 228 -8.25 9.27 -28.01
CA ASP A 228 -8.28 10.50 -28.81
C ASP A 228 -7.40 10.44 -30.09
N GLY A 229 -6.73 9.31 -30.33
CA GLY A 229 -5.81 9.11 -31.46
C GLY A 229 -4.39 9.61 -31.21
N SER A 230 -4.08 10.22 -30.08
CA SER A 230 -2.71 10.62 -29.76
C SER A 230 -1.83 9.40 -29.44
N VAL A 231 -0.51 9.54 -29.68
CA VAL A 231 0.46 8.46 -29.48
C VAL A 231 1.65 8.97 -28.69
N PHE A 232 2.01 8.26 -27.62
CA PHE A 232 3.15 8.55 -26.76
C PHE A 232 4.19 7.46 -26.86
N ALA A 233 5.41 7.83 -27.26
CA ALA A 233 6.52 6.91 -27.38
C ALA A 233 7.43 6.98 -26.14
N ALA A 234 7.85 5.83 -25.62
CA ALA A 234 8.74 5.70 -24.46
C ALA A 234 9.72 4.52 -24.63
N ASP A 235 10.80 4.54 -23.85
CA ASP A 235 11.73 3.42 -23.79
C ASP A 235 11.17 2.30 -22.92
N HIS A 236 10.48 2.67 -21.83
CA HIS A 236 9.83 1.78 -20.87
C HIS A 236 8.50 2.33 -20.40
N VAL A 237 7.63 1.44 -19.95
CA VAL A 237 6.31 1.75 -19.37
C VAL A 237 6.22 1.18 -17.96
N LEU A 238 5.85 2.01 -16.98
CA LEU A 238 5.39 1.58 -15.67
C LEU A 238 3.87 1.54 -15.65
N ILE A 239 3.28 0.42 -15.22
CA ILE A 239 1.84 0.28 -15.04
C ILE A 239 1.51 0.35 -13.56
N GLY A 240 0.84 1.44 -13.14
CA GLY A 240 0.47 1.77 -11.77
C GLY A 240 -1.04 2.02 -11.60
N ILE A 241 -1.90 1.18 -12.20
CA ILE A 241 -3.36 1.33 -12.24
C ILE A 241 -4.11 0.75 -11.02
N GLY A 242 -3.40 0.54 -9.93
CA GLY A 242 -3.94 0.02 -8.67
C GLY A 242 -3.52 -1.42 -8.38
N VAL A 243 -4.07 -1.98 -7.30
CA VAL A 243 -3.76 -3.33 -6.82
C VAL A 243 -5.01 -4.16 -6.59
N LEU A 244 -4.83 -5.48 -6.52
CA LEU A 244 -5.84 -6.46 -6.16
C LEU A 244 -5.40 -7.19 -4.89
N PRO A 245 -6.30 -7.43 -3.91
CA PRO A 245 -5.97 -8.21 -2.73
C PRO A 245 -5.66 -9.67 -3.10
N ASN A 246 -4.71 -10.28 -2.40
CA ASN A 246 -4.37 -11.68 -2.57
C ASN A 246 -5.27 -12.56 -1.68
N VAL A 247 -6.45 -12.89 -2.19
CA VAL A 247 -7.52 -13.59 -1.45
C VAL A 247 -7.66 -15.07 -1.83
N GLN A 248 -6.94 -15.55 -2.83
CA GLN A 248 -7.13 -16.88 -3.42
C GLN A 248 -7.02 -18.03 -2.41
N LEU A 249 -6.08 -17.93 -1.45
CA LEU A 249 -5.96 -18.93 -0.37
C LEU A 249 -7.19 -18.90 0.55
N ALA A 250 -7.70 -17.72 0.88
CA ALA A 250 -8.89 -17.58 1.70
C ALA A 250 -10.14 -18.13 0.99
N GLU A 251 -10.32 -17.78 -0.28
CA GLU A 251 -11.42 -18.27 -1.12
C GLU A 251 -11.38 -19.80 -1.26
N SER A 252 -10.21 -20.36 -1.60
CA SER A 252 -10.05 -21.79 -1.84
C SER A 252 -10.30 -22.65 -0.59
N CYS A 253 -10.10 -22.10 0.60
CA CYS A 253 -10.41 -22.79 1.86
C CYS A 253 -11.78 -22.39 2.47
N GLY A 254 -12.61 -21.63 1.75
CA GLY A 254 -13.99 -21.30 2.14
C GLY A 254 -14.11 -20.24 3.23
N LEU A 255 -13.15 -19.30 3.35
CA LEU A 255 -13.31 -18.10 4.18
C LEU A 255 -14.15 -17.06 3.45
N ALA A 256 -14.83 -16.20 4.22
CA ALA A 256 -15.60 -15.10 3.66
C ALA A 256 -14.68 -14.05 3.01
N VAL A 257 -14.98 -13.71 1.75
CA VAL A 257 -14.23 -12.74 0.95
C VAL A 257 -15.21 -11.77 0.27
N ASP A 258 -14.94 -10.48 0.41
CA ASP A 258 -15.61 -9.38 -0.30
C ASP A 258 -14.59 -8.25 -0.51
N ASN A 259 -14.03 -8.13 -1.70
CA ASN A 259 -12.93 -7.19 -2.01
C ASN A 259 -11.79 -7.22 -0.96
N GLY A 260 -11.50 -8.41 -0.43
CA GLY A 260 -10.56 -8.69 0.66
C GLY A 260 -11.11 -9.79 1.57
N VAL A 261 -10.28 -10.39 2.39
CA VAL A 261 -10.71 -11.32 3.42
C VAL A 261 -11.52 -10.55 4.46
N VAL A 262 -12.78 -10.93 4.67
CA VAL A 262 -13.65 -10.27 5.64
C VAL A 262 -13.19 -10.60 7.05
N VAL A 263 -12.92 -9.57 7.85
CA VAL A 263 -12.49 -9.70 9.23
C VAL A 263 -13.33 -8.84 10.18
N ASP A 264 -13.45 -9.30 11.42
CA ASP A 264 -13.98 -8.48 12.50
C ASP A 264 -12.95 -7.45 13.02
N ALA A 265 -13.32 -6.66 14.00
CA ALA A 265 -12.45 -5.63 14.57
C ALA A 265 -11.19 -6.21 15.25
N SER A 266 -11.14 -7.49 15.56
CA SER A 266 -9.98 -8.18 16.11
C SER A 266 -9.07 -8.80 15.05
N GLY A 267 -9.40 -8.62 13.76
CA GLY A 267 -8.70 -9.25 12.65
C GLY A 267 -9.06 -10.72 12.42
N ARG A 268 -10.11 -11.24 13.11
CA ARG A 268 -10.56 -12.63 12.99
C ARG A 268 -11.42 -12.79 11.74
N THR A 269 -11.19 -13.87 11.00
CA THR A 269 -11.99 -14.24 9.81
C THR A 269 -13.27 -14.97 10.21
N SER A 270 -13.99 -15.54 9.23
CA SER A 270 -15.11 -16.46 9.47
C SER A 270 -14.70 -17.77 10.15
N ASP A 271 -13.40 -18.05 10.31
CA ASP A 271 -12.85 -19.17 11.08
C ASP A 271 -12.22 -18.63 12.37
N PRO A 272 -12.56 -19.17 13.56
CA PRO A 272 -12.08 -18.67 14.85
C PRO A 272 -10.57 -18.85 15.08
N ASP A 273 -9.92 -19.69 14.29
CA ASP A 273 -8.48 -19.96 14.39
C ASP A 273 -7.67 -19.28 13.29
N ILE A 274 -8.33 -18.54 12.38
CA ILE A 274 -7.69 -17.85 11.28
C ILE A 274 -7.93 -16.34 11.39
N TYR A 275 -6.84 -15.59 11.38
CA TYR A 275 -6.81 -14.12 11.40
C TYR A 275 -6.26 -13.60 10.06
N ALA A 276 -6.57 -12.35 9.74
CA ALA A 276 -5.94 -11.68 8.59
C ALA A 276 -5.60 -10.22 8.92
N ALA A 277 -4.58 -9.68 8.24
CA ALA A 277 -4.15 -8.30 8.43
C ALA A 277 -3.53 -7.70 7.15
N GLY A 278 -3.61 -6.39 7.01
CA GLY A 278 -3.01 -5.60 5.93
C GLY A 278 -3.88 -5.49 4.68
N ASP A 279 -3.25 -5.24 3.52
CA ASP A 279 -3.93 -4.93 2.25
C ASP A 279 -4.90 -6.02 1.77
N ALA A 280 -4.76 -7.25 2.28
CA ALA A 280 -5.62 -8.38 1.93
C ALA A 280 -6.98 -8.36 2.65
N THR A 281 -7.18 -7.49 3.65
CA THR A 281 -8.37 -7.51 4.51
C THR A 281 -9.43 -6.51 4.11
N ASN A 282 -10.69 -6.86 4.38
CA ASN A 282 -11.85 -5.99 4.35
C ASN A 282 -12.45 -5.96 5.77
N HIS A 283 -12.46 -4.80 6.41
CA HIS A 283 -12.93 -4.60 7.77
C HIS A 283 -13.89 -3.41 7.87
N PHE A 284 -14.73 -3.40 8.89
CA PHE A 284 -15.61 -2.26 9.17
C PHE A 284 -14.78 -1.11 9.76
N SER A 285 -14.85 0.08 9.16
CA SER A 285 -14.26 1.31 9.67
C SER A 285 -15.35 2.24 10.18
N ARG A 286 -15.32 2.62 11.46
CA ARG A 286 -16.27 3.61 12.00
C ARG A 286 -16.12 4.99 11.35
N PHE A 287 -14.91 5.33 10.89
CA PHE A 287 -14.62 6.61 10.23
C PHE A 287 -15.18 6.69 8.81
N ALA A 288 -15.34 5.54 8.14
CA ALA A 288 -16.01 5.45 6.84
C ALA A 288 -17.49 5.10 6.96
N GLY A 289 -17.95 4.60 8.12
CA GLY A 289 -19.29 4.08 8.33
C GLY A 289 -19.63 2.82 7.52
N LYS A 290 -18.62 2.13 6.98
CA LYS A 290 -18.76 0.96 6.09
C LYS A 290 -17.53 0.05 6.11
N HIS A 291 -17.68 -1.10 5.47
CA HIS A 291 -16.52 -1.97 5.18
C HIS A 291 -15.58 -1.31 4.17
N VAL A 292 -14.27 -1.38 4.46
CA VAL A 292 -13.20 -0.80 3.64
C VAL A 292 -12.01 -1.75 3.55
N ARG A 293 -11.27 -1.65 2.46
CA ARG A 293 -9.94 -2.23 2.28
C ARG A 293 -8.93 -1.10 2.20
N LEU A 294 -7.98 -1.07 3.12
CA LEU A 294 -6.97 -0.02 3.23
C LEU A 294 -5.60 -0.56 2.84
N GLU A 295 -4.98 0.10 1.87
CA GLU A 295 -3.68 -0.26 1.30
C GLU A 295 -2.61 0.70 1.87
N SER A 296 -2.32 0.58 3.18
CA SER A 296 -1.34 1.47 3.80
C SER A 296 -0.44 0.75 4.81
N TRP A 297 0.75 1.30 4.96
CA TRP A 297 1.75 0.85 5.91
C TRP A 297 1.19 0.82 7.35
N ALA A 298 0.52 1.90 7.75
CA ALA A 298 -0.04 2.02 9.09
C ALA A 298 -1.16 1.00 9.35
N ASN A 299 -2.07 0.82 8.37
CA ASN A 299 -3.13 -0.20 8.47
C ASN A 299 -2.53 -1.61 8.61
N ALA A 300 -1.52 -1.94 7.79
CA ALA A 300 -0.88 -3.25 7.85
C ALA A 300 -0.23 -3.52 9.21
N GLN A 301 0.39 -2.51 9.80
CA GLN A 301 0.99 -2.61 11.14
C GLN A 301 -0.08 -2.70 12.24
N GLY A 302 -1.03 -1.78 12.26
CA GLY A 302 -2.05 -1.70 13.33
C GLY A 302 -2.93 -2.94 13.38
N GLN A 303 -3.42 -3.41 12.22
CA GLN A 303 -4.17 -4.67 12.15
C GLN A 303 -3.35 -5.88 12.57
N ALA A 304 -2.08 -5.95 12.19
CA ALA A 304 -1.19 -7.06 12.56
C ALA A 304 -0.99 -7.15 14.08
N ILE A 305 -0.78 -6.01 14.74
CA ILE A 305 -0.65 -5.92 16.20
C ILE A 305 -1.92 -6.42 16.89
N VAL A 306 -3.08 -5.91 16.45
CA VAL A 306 -4.37 -6.29 17.03
C VAL A 306 -4.67 -7.77 16.79
N ALA A 307 -4.46 -8.28 15.57
CA ALA A 307 -4.68 -9.69 15.25
C ALA A 307 -3.81 -10.63 16.10
N ALA A 308 -2.53 -10.28 16.30
CA ALA A 308 -1.62 -11.05 17.14
C ALA A 308 -2.07 -11.06 18.62
N GLN A 309 -2.46 -9.90 19.15
CA GLN A 309 -2.96 -9.78 20.52
C GLN A 309 -4.28 -10.53 20.73
N ALA A 310 -5.20 -10.44 19.76
CA ALA A 310 -6.47 -11.16 19.79
C ALA A 310 -6.28 -12.67 19.75
N ALA A 311 -5.33 -13.16 18.94
CA ALA A 311 -5.00 -14.59 18.88
C ALA A 311 -4.42 -15.13 20.21
N LEU A 312 -3.85 -14.26 21.02
CA LEU A 312 -3.41 -14.55 22.40
C LEU A 312 -4.53 -14.41 23.45
N GLY A 313 -5.77 -14.17 23.02
CA GLY A 313 -6.93 -14.07 23.91
C GLY A 313 -7.16 -12.69 24.51
N LYS A 314 -6.45 -11.63 24.05
CA LYS A 314 -6.70 -10.27 24.52
C LYS A 314 -7.96 -9.68 23.89
N ALA A 315 -8.73 -8.93 24.67
CA ALA A 315 -9.88 -8.17 24.20
C ALA A 315 -9.43 -6.85 23.57
N VAL A 316 -9.12 -6.88 22.29
CA VAL A 316 -8.61 -5.73 21.52
C VAL A 316 -9.37 -5.57 20.22
N ALA A 317 -9.39 -4.33 19.70
CA ALA A 317 -10.04 -4.01 18.42
C ALA A 317 -9.18 -3.02 17.63
N TYR A 318 -9.12 -3.19 16.32
CA TYR A 318 -8.55 -2.23 15.41
C TYR A 318 -9.57 -1.13 15.11
N ASP A 319 -9.26 0.07 15.56
CA ASP A 319 -10.14 1.23 15.43
C ASP A 319 -9.28 2.50 15.30
N GLU A 320 -8.50 2.60 14.24
CA GLU A 320 -7.61 3.73 13.99
C GLU A 320 -8.12 4.61 12.86
N VAL A 321 -7.92 5.93 12.99
CA VAL A 321 -8.06 6.87 11.87
C VAL A 321 -7.07 6.46 10.78
N PRO A 322 -7.54 6.07 9.58
CA PRO A 322 -6.64 5.72 8.49
C PRO A 322 -5.67 6.85 8.19
N TRP A 323 -4.42 6.51 7.94
CA TRP A 323 -3.46 7.49 7.46
C TRP A 323 -2.42 6.86 6.54
N VAL A 324 -1.89 7.69 5.65
CA VAL A 324 -0.86 7.34 4.67
C VAL A 324 0.02 8.56 4.43
N TRP A 325 1.24 8.32 3.98
CA TRP A 325 2.11 9.40 3.49
C TRP A 325 2.66 9.08 2.10
N SER A 326 3.10 10.12 1.42
CA SER A 326 3.81 10.03 0.16
C SER A 326 4.89 11.11 0.12
N ASP A 327 6.11 10.72 -0.26
CA ASP A 327 7.21 11.66 -0.49
C ASP A 327 7.44 11.78 -1.99
N GLN A 328 7.27 12.98 -2.52
CA GLN A 328 7.43 13.28 -3.94
C GLN A 328 8.27 14.54 -4.08
N PHE A 329 9.41 14.44 -4.78
CA PHE A 329 10.43 15.47 -4.82
C PHE A 329 10.95 15.83 -3.42
N ASP A 330 10.73 17.04 -2.96
CA ASP A 330 11.07 17.60 -1.64
C ASP A 330 9.83 17.80 -0.74
N VAL A 331 8.68 17.27 -1.17
CA VAL A 331 7.39 17.45 -0.48
C VAL A 331 6.97 16.12 0.18
N ASN A 332 6.70 16.21 1.49
CA ASN A 332 6.04 15.16 2.26
C ASN A 332 4.54 15.44 2.35
N PHE A 333 3.75 14.58 1.73
CA PHE A 333 2.30 14.56 1.88
C PHE A 333 1.92 13.61 2.99
N GLN A 334 1.01 14.01 3.87
CA GLN A 334 0.38 13.12 4.83
C GLN A 334 -1.13 13.28 4.75
N ILE A 335 -1.82 12.17 4.68
CA ILE A 335 -3.27 12.10 4.47
C ILE A 335 -3.87 11.32 5.65
N ALA A 336 -4.96 11.83 6.24
CA ALA A 336 -5.70 11.16 7.29
C ALA A 336 -7.20 11.12 6.96
N GLY A 337 -7.90 10.08 7.40
CA GLY A 337 -9.32 9.89 7.17
C GLY A 337 -9.65 9.57 5.71
N PHE A 338 -10.76 10.10 5.23
CA PHE A 338 -11.31 9.90 3.89
C PHE A 338 -11.53 11.25 3.16
N PRO A 339 -10.43 11.94 2.75
CA PRO A 339 -10.52 13.28 2.16
C PRO A 339 -11.26 13.35 0.82
N ASP A 340 -11.43 12.22 0.14
CA ASP A 340 -12.21 12.11 -1.10
C ASP A 340 -13.71 12.34 -0.91
N GLN A 341 -14.21 12.22 0.33
CA GLN A 341 -15.62 12.46 0.70
C GLN A 341 -15.94 13.93 1.02
N ALA A 342 -14.94 14.81 0.94
CA ALA A 342 -15.10 16.19 1.31
C ALA A 342 -16.01 16.98 0.33
N THR A 343 -16.86 17.81 0.90
CA THR A 343 -17.66 18.83 0.18
C THR A 343 -17.25 20.25 0.57
N GLY A 344 -16.49 20.41 1.66
CA GLY A 344 -15.94 21.68 2.14
C GLY A 344 -14.49 21.52 2.55
N VAL A 345 -13.72 22.61 2.44
CA VAL A 345 -12.31 22.63 2.77
C VAL A 345 -11.96 23.87 3.57
N LEU A 346 -11.25 23.67 4.66
CA LEU A 346 -10.59 24.74 5.40
C LEU A 346 -9.07 24.58 5.26
N THR A 347 -8.35 25.69 5.33
CA THR A 347 -6.89 25.71 5.17
C THR A 347 -6.23 26.32 6.40
N ARG A 348 -5.11 25.74 6.81
CA ARG A 348 -4.20 26.32 7.82
C ARG A 348 -2.79 26.34 7.28
N GLY A 349 -2.10 27.47 7.39
CA GLY A 349 -0.85 27.71 6.66
C GLY A 349 -1.09 27.92 5.18
N GLU A 350 -0.06 27.71 4.38
CA GLU A 350 -0.12 27.87 2.92
C GLU A 350 0.38 26.61 2.20
N PRO A 351 -0.44 25.56 2.09
CA PRO A 351 -0.02 24.32 1.42
C PRO A 351 0.46 24.56 -0.01
N SER A 352 -0.15 25.52 -0.73
CA SER A 352 0.26 25.91 -2.08
C SER A 352 1.64 26.55 -2.14
N ALA A 353 2.11 27.13 -1.04
CA ALA A 353 3.47 27.66 -0.89
C ALA A 353 4.44 26.63 -0.25
N GLY A 354 4.00 25.37 -0.10
CA GLY A 354 4.85 24.26 0.32
C GLY A 354 4.76 23.88 1.80
N SER A 355 3.91 24.53 2.63
CA SER A 355 3.71 24.12 4.03
C SER A 355 2.35 24.50 4.56
N GLY A 356 1.54 23.53 4.95
CA GLY A 356 0.22 23.75 5.53
C GLY A 356 -0.64 22.48 5.53
N CYS A 357 -1.90 22.67 5.89
CA CYS A 357 -2.85 21.56 6.00
C CYS A 357 -4.22 21.99 5.45
N TRP A 358 -4.82 21.12 4.67
CA TRP A 358 -6.22 21.19 4.30
C TRP A 358 -7.03 20.29 5.22
N LEU A 359 -8.06 20.83 5.84
CA LEU A 359 -9.04 20.12 6.64
C LEU A 359 -10.29 19.90 5.80
N MET A 360 -10.71 18.66 5.68
CA MET A 360 -11.79 18.19 4.82
C MET A 360 -13.08 18.02 5.62
N LEU A 361 -14.14 18.67 5.16
CA LEU A 361 -15.45 18.64 5.80
C LEU A 361 -16.48 17.97 4.89
N ASP A 362 -17.40 17.22 5.46
CA ASP A 362 -18.57 16.73 4.75
C ASP A 362 -19.67 17.82 4.63
N ALA A 363 -20.81 17.46 4.05
CA ALA A 363 -21.94 18.37 3.87
C ALA A 363 -22.57 18.83 5.20
N ALA A 364 -22.38 18.09 6.29
CA ALA A 364 -22.83 18.46 7.64
C ALA A 364 -21.80 19.33 8.39
N GLY A 365 -20.62 19.57 7.80
CA GLY A 365 -19.52 20.29 8.42
C GLY A 365 -18.66 19.44 9.36
N ALA A 366 -18.85 18.11 9.39
CA ALA A 366 -18.02 17.22 10.16
C ALA A 366 -16.68 16.96 9.45
N VAL A 367 -15.60 16.79 10.24
CA VAL A 367 -14.26 16.50 9.69
C VAL A 367 -14.20 15.05 9.24
N VAL A 368 -14.02 14.83 7.94
CA VAL A 368 -13.86 13.50 7.32
C VAL A 368 -12.41 13.14 7.03
N GLY A 369 -11.52 14.11 7.06
CA GLY A 369 -10.09 13.89 6.83
C GLY A 369 -9.27 15.16 6.79
N ALA A 370 -7.98 14.98 6.53
CA ALA A 370 -7.05 16.09 6.32
C ALA A 370 -5.91 15.68 5.39
N VAL A 371 -5.33 16.66 4.69
CA VAL A 371 -4.11 16.49 3.91
C VAL A 371 -3.11 17.55 4.31
N ALA A 372 -1.94 17.16 4.76
CA ALA A 372 -0.85 18.04 5.12
C ALA A 372 0.27 17.98 4.07
N VAL A 373 0.83 19.15 3.78
CA VAL A 373 2.02 19.36 2.94
C VAL A 373 3.11 19.88 3.85
N ASN A 374 4.18 19.13 4.06
CA ASN A 374 5.31 19.47 4.96
C ASN A 374 4.89 19.97 6.36
N ALA A 375 3.71 19.58 6.83
CA ALA A 375 3.12 20.01 8.10
C ALA A 375 2.66 18.82 8.96
N PRO A 376 3.56 17.89 9.33
CA PRO A 376 3.19 16.64 10.01
C PRO A 376 2.61 16.86 11.42
N ARG A 377 2.92 17.99 12.06
CA ARG A 377 2.37 18.35 13.38
C ARG A 377 0.88 18.66 13.30
N GLU A 378 0.45 19.39 12.25
CA GLU A 378 -0.95 19.74 12.01
C GLU A 378 -1.77 18.48 11.78
N LEU A 379 -1.32 17.58 10.89
CA LEU A 379 -2.03 16.32 10.64
C LEU A 379 -2.15 15.47 11.90
N ARG A 380 -1.08 15.39 12.71
CA ARG A 380 -1.10 14.62 13.95
C ARG A 380 -2.14 15.14 14.93
N GLY A 381 -2.28 16.48 15.02
CA GLY A 381 -3.34 17.11 15.82
C GLY A 381 -4.73 16.74 15.35
N VAL A 382 -4.98 16.82 14.04
CA VAL A 382 -6.26 16.44 13.42
C VAL A 382 -6.57 14.95 13.65
N ARG A 383 -5.59 14.06 13.40
CA ARG A 383 -5.77 12.62 13.63
C ARG A 383 -6.13 12.31 15.08
N LYS A 384 -5.44 12.94 16.04
CA LYS A 384 -5.71 12.75 17.47
C LYS A 384 -7.15 13.15 17.80
N ALA A 385 -7.59 14.32 17.34
CA ALA A 385 -8.95 14.81 17.56
C ALA A 385 -10.00 13.90 16.90
N MET A 386 -9.79 13.46 15.65
CA MET A 386 -10.67 12.49 14.98
C MET A 386 -10.74 11.16 15.75
N GLN A 387 -9.61 10.68 16.29
CA GLN A 387 -9.53 9.42 17.02
C GLN A 387 -10.30 9.47 18.35
N SER A 388 -10.13 10.56 19.11
CA SER A 388 -10.78 10.76 20.41
C SER A 388 -12.23 11.25 20.30
N GLY A 389 -12.64 11.78 19.13
CA GLY A 389 -13.91 12.47 18.96
C GLY A 389 -13.93 13.88 19.56
N ASP A 390 -12.76 14.43 19.90
CA ASP A 390 -12.66 15.79 20.43
C ASP A 390 -12.99 16.82 19.33
N PRO A 391 -13.66 17.93 19.68
CA PRO A 391 -13.93 18.99 18.73
C PRO A 391 -12.61 19.63 18.24
N ILE A 392 -12.52 19.87 16.93
CA ILE A 392 -11.42 20.60 16.33
C ILE A 392 -11.78 22.10 16.36
N ASP A 393 -10.91 22.90 16.95
CA ASP A 393 -11.06 24.37 16.90
C ASP A 393 -10.84 24.87 15.47
N LEU A 394 -11.93 25.24 14.82
CA LEU A 394 -11.93 25.73 13.45
C LEU A 394 -11.61 27.23 13.35
N SER A 395 -11.48 27.96 14.46
CA SER A 395 -11.22 29.41 14.46
C SER A 395 -9.90 29.79 13.82
N ALA A 396 -8.91 28.87 13.89
CA ALA A 396 -7.57 29.02 13.28
C ALA A 396 -7.50 28.54 11.83
N TRP A 397 -8.63 28.19 11.22
CA TRP A 397 -8.70 27.68 9.84
C TRP A 397 -9.43 28.67 8.95
N SER A 398 -8.89 28.97 7.79
CA SER A 398 -9.51 29.83 6.78
C SER A 398 -10.25 28.99 5.73
N ARG A 399 -11.40 29.43 5.26
CA ARG A 399 -12.07 28.76 4.13
C ARG A 399 -11.24 28.92 2.86
N LEU A 400 -11.02 27.82 2.18
CA LEU A 400 -10.50 27.84 0.82
C LEU A 400 -11.61 28.38 -0.09
N ALA A 401 -11.29 29.38 -0.93
CA ALA A 401 -12.24 29.82 -1.95
C ALA A 401 -12.59 28.63 -2.86
N ALA A 402 -13.87 28.48 -3.18
CA ALA A 402 -14.29 27.48 -4.16
C ALA A 402 -13.58 27.77 -5.49
N ALA A 403 -12.83 26.80 -5.99
CA ALA A 403 -12.20 26.86 -7.31
C ALA A 403 -13.22 26.58 -8.40
#